data_078f56344a9f14507d14d0acb8223671
#
_entry.id   078f56344a9f14507d14d0acb8223671
#
_cell.length_a   1.000
_cell.length_b   1.000
_cell.length_c   1.000
_cell.angle_alpha   90.00
_cell.angle_beta   90.00
_cell.angle_gamma   90.00
#
_symmetry.space_group_name_H-M   'P 1'
#
loop_
_entity.id
_entity.type
_entity.pdbx_description
1 polymer ?
#
loop_
_entity_poly.entity_id
_entity_poly.type
_entity_poly.pdbx_seq_one_letter_code
_entity_poly.pdbx_strand_id
1 'polypeptide(L)'
;YYSNGFMKNKLYYVSGKEDGKWVYWYNNGQKKEEKNFIGGKKEGKWESWFLDGTKKEERYYAGDLKTGTWKEWYELQPREERRYKDGKLNGPRRKWYSNGQLKEEGNYKNGKENGRWTYYLEDGAVETSYDIKGNFLSRINVEN
;
A
#
# COMPACT_ATOMS: atom_id res chain seq x y z
N TYR A 1 -10.57 7.46 25.81
CA TYR A 1 -11.94 7.11 25.45
C TYR A 1 -12.62 8.28 24.75
N TYR A 2 -13.61 8.00 23.95
CA TYR A 2 -14.55 8.97 23.40
C TYR A 2 -15.62 9.33 24.46
N SER A 3 -16.35 10.42 24.25
CA SER A 3 -17.44 10.85 25.15
C SER A 3 -18.61 9.83 25.27
N ASN A 4 -18.78 8.98 24.25
CA ASN A 4 -19.77 7.88 24.23
C ASN A 4 -19.27 6.58 24.90
N GLY A 5 -18.08 6.60 25.53
CA GLY A 5 -17.51 5.47 26.26
C GLY A 5 -16.70 4.48 25.43
N PHE A 6 -16.67 4.57 24.11
CA PHE A 6 -15.81 3.72 23.28
C PHE A 6 -14.34 4.09 23.45
N MET A 7 -13.46 3.08 23.41
CA MET A 7 -12.01 3.28 23.46
C MET A 7 -11.56 4.09 22.22
N LYS A 8 -10.74 5.13 22.43
CA LYS A 8 -10.19 5.96 21.36
C LYS A 8 -8.87 5.44 20.85
N ASN A 9 -7.97 5.12 21.77
CA ASN A 9 -6.66 4.56 21.44
C ASN A 9 -6.12 3.70 22.60
N LYS A 10 -5.18 2.83 22.24
CA LYS A 10 -4.35 2.04 23.18
C LYS A 10 -2.92 2.11 22.68
N LEU A 11 -2.06 2.73 23.46
CA LEU A 11 -0.69 3.07 23.10
C LEU A 11 0.28 2.49 24.14
N TYR A 12 1.38 1.94 23.69
CA TYR A 12 2.42 1.38 24.53
C TYR A 12 3.73 2.13 24.35
N TYR A 13 4.43 2.37 25.44
CA TYR A 13 5.72 3.02 25.48
C TYR A 13 6.69 2.24 26.39
N VAL A 14 7.95 2.17 25.97
CA VAL A 14 9.05 1.66 26.79
C VAL A 14 10.13 2.74 26.82
N SER A 15 10.51 3.16 28.04
CA SER A 15 11.50 4.25 28.24
C SER A 15 11.23 5.52 27.42
N GLY A 16 9.94 5.91 27.33
CA GLY A 16 9.49 7.10 26.60
C GLY A 16 9.46 6.99 25.07
N LYS A 17 9.77 5.81 24.52
CA LYS A 17 9.68 5.54 23.08
C LYS A 17 8.48 4.65 22.77
N GLU A 18 7.91 4.85 21.60
CA GLU A 18 6.84 3.98 21.09
C GLU A 18 7.35 2.55 21.05
N ASP A 19 6.53 1.62 21.56
CA ASP A 19 6.86 0.20 21.58
C ASP A 19 5.60 -0.66 21.49
N GLY A 20 5.71 -1.83 20.85
CA GLY A 20 4.59 -2.74 20.68
C GLY A 20 3.49 -2.23 19.76
N LYS A 21 2.29 -2.74 20.00
CA LYS A 21 1.12 -2.51 19.15
C LYS A 21 0.34 -1.29 19.61
N TRP A 22 0.17 -0.33 18.71
CA TRP A 22 -0.68 0.85 18.87
C TRP A 22 -1.97 0.66 18.11
N VAL A 23 -3.12 0.86 18.76
CA VAL A 23 -4.44 0.69 18.15
C VAL A 23 -5.27 1.95 18.36
N TYR A 24 -5.93 2.36 17.28
CA TYR A 24 -6.88 3.46 17.26
C TYR A 24 -8.26 2.94 16.82
N TRP A 25 -9.31 3.48 17.39
CA TRP A 25 -10.69 3.15 17.03
C TRP A 25 -11.45 4.40 16.62
N TYR A 26 -12.46 4.20 15.81
CA TYR A 26 -13.49 5.18 15.52
C TYR A 26 -14.46 5.31 16.72
N ASN A 27 -15.25 6.38 16.75
CA ASN A 27 -16.25 6.62 17.80
C ASN A 27 -17.45 5.64 17.76
N ASN A 28 -17.56 4.81 16.72
CA ASN A 28 -18.52 3.70 16.64
C ASN A 28 -17.96 2.36 17.15
N GLY A 29 -16.72 2.34 17.69
CA GLY A 29 -16.04 1.16 18.19
C GLY A 29 -15.29 0.34 17.14
N GLN A 30 -15.42 0.65 15.86
CA GLN A 30 -14.67 0.00 14.79
C GLN A 30 -13.19 0.38 14.84
N LYS A 31 -12.31 -0.57 14.53
CA LYS A 31 -10.88 -0.31 14.45
C LYS A 31 -10.59 0.66 13.29
N LYS A 32 -9.77 1.68 13.56
CA LYS A 32 -9.34 2.70 12.60
C LYS A 32 -7.94 2.45 12.08
N GLU A 33 -6.99 2.23 12.98
CA GLU A 33 -5.59 1.99 12.64
C GLU A 33 -4.97 1.01 13.63
N GLU A 34 -4.04 0.20 13.13
CA GLU A 34 -3.14 -0.62 13.93
C GLU A 34 -1.71 -0.42 13.43
N LYS A 35 -0.80 -0.09 14.35
CA LYS A 35 0.60 0.23 14.07
C LYS A 35 1.50 -0.57 15.01
N ASN A 36 2.66 -0.97 14.53
CA ASN A 36 3.64 -1.66 15.36
C ASN A 36 4.95 -0.87 15.41
N PHE A 37 5.53 -0.78 16.60
CA PHE A 37 6.77 -0.09 16.87
C PHE A 37 7.71 -0.96 17.72
N ILE A 38 9.01 -0.76 17.53
CA ILE A 38 10.05 -1.28 18.40
C ILE A 38 11.06 -0.16 18.66
N GLY A 39 11.19 0.25 19.93
CA GLY A 39 12.14 1.28 20.36
C GLY A 39 11.99 2.63 19.64
N GLY A 40 10.76 3.03 19.31
CA GLY A 40 10.42 4.26 18.59
C GLY A 40 10.51 4.17 17.06
N LYS A 41 10.83 3.00 16.51
CA LYS A 41 10.88 2.77 15.06
C LYS A 41 9.68 1.99 14.58
N LYS A 42 9.20 2.33 13.38
CA LYS A 42 8.15 1.55 12.70
C LYS A 42 8.65 0.15 12.40
N GLU A 43 7.86 -0.85 12.79
CA GLU A 43 8.23 -2.25 12.61
C GLU A 43 7.01 -3.10 12.26
N GLY A 44 7.19 -4.07 11.35
CA GLY A 44 6.14 -5.01 10.99
C GLY A 44 4.96 -4.38 10.24
N LYS A 45 3.78 -4.96 10.45
CA LYS A 45 2.56 -4.63 9.73
C LYS A 45 1.87 -3.39 10.30
N TRP A 46 1.43 -2.51 9.42
CA TRP A 46 0.59 -1.36 9.69
C TRP A 46 -0.67 -1.46 8.84
N GLU A 47 -1.82 -1.31 9.47
CA GLU A 47 -3.13 -1.45 8.82
C GLU A 47 -4.05 -0.28 9.16
N SER A 48 -4.92 0.07 8.23
CA SER A 48 -6.03 0.99 8.48
C SER A 48 -7.32 0.49 7.84
N TRP A 49 -8.43 0.95 8.37
CA TRP A 49 -9.79 0.58 7.97
C TRP A 49 -10.66 1.82 7.80
N PHE A 50 -11.65 1.71 6.96
CA PHE A 50 -12.72 2.70 6.85
C PHE A 50 -13.68 2.61 8.04
N LEU A 51 -14.57 3.61 8.18
CA LEU A 51 -15.55 3.68 9.27
C LEU A 51 -16.53 2.49 9.29
N ASP A 52 -16.79 1.88 8.14
CA ASP A 52 -17.63 0.69 7.97
C ASP A 52 -16.92 -0.63 8.32
N GLY A 53 -15.61 -0.56 8.67
CA GLY A 53 -14.79 -1.71 9.01
C GLY A 53 -14.09 -2.37 7.83
N THR A 54 -14.32 -1.92 6.59
CA THR A 54 -13.59 -2.42 5.41
C THR A 54 -12.14 -1.96 5.42
N LYS A 55 -11.26 -2.77 4.86
CA LYS A 55 -9.80 -2.47 4.84
C LYS A 55 -9.51 -1.30 3.90
N LYS A 56 -8.67 -0.36 4.37
CA LYS A 56 -8.23 0.83 3.65
C LYS A 56 -6.80 0.71 3.16
N GLU A 57 -5.88 0.30 4.04
CA GLU A 57 -4.46 0.20 3.72
C GLU A 57 -3.79 -0.94 4.49
N GLU A 58 -2.76 -1.50 3.88
CA GLU A 58 -1.84 -2.45 4.49
C GLU A 58 -0.41 -2.09 4.09
N ARG A 59 0.45 -1.89 5.06
CA ARG A 59 1.84 -1.46 4.87
C ARG A 59 2.78 -2.28 5.76
N TYR A 60 4.02 -2.40 5.37
CA TYR A 60 5.05 -3.09 6.13
C TYR A 60 6.30 -2.23 6.28
N TYR A 61 6.90 -2.29 7.46
CA TYR A 61 8.13 -1.58 7.80
C TYR A 61 9.13 -2.51 8.48
N ALA A 62 10.40 -2.20 8.30
CA ALA A 62 11.53 -2.81 8.99
C ALA A 62 12.47 -1.67 9.42
N GLY A 63 12.48 -1.32 10.72
CA GLY A 63 13.29 -0.23 11.27
C GLY A 63 13.08 1.11 10.57
N ASP A 64 11.81 1.56 10.40
CA ASP A 64 11.37 2.75 9.65
C ASP A 64 11.45 2.65 8.12
N LEU A 65 12.15 1.67 7.57
CA LEU A 65 12.22 1.48 6.13
C LEU A 65 10.99 0.73 5.59
N LYS A 66 10.47 1.20 4.48
CA LYS A 66 9.39 0.52 3.77
C LYS A 66 9.86 -0.84 3.26
N THR A 67 9.05 -1.87 3.49
CA THR A 67 9.34 -3.23 3.03
C THR A 67 8.06 -3.95 2.62
N GLY A 68 8.18 -5.12 1.99
CA GLY A 68 7.05 -5.96 1.63
C GLY A 68 6.08 -5.33 0.64
N THR A 69 4.90 -5.91 0.52
CA THR A 69 3.85 -5.45 -0.38
C THR A 69 2.92 -4.48 0.33
N TRP A 70 2.82 -3.27 -0.20
CA TRP A 70 1.89 -2.25 0.24
C TRP A 70 0.65 -2.27 -0.63
N LYS A 71 -0.52 -2.27 0.02
CA LYS A 71 -1.82 -2.31 -0.64
C LYS A 71 -2.71 -1.17 -0.16
N GLU A 72 -3.44 -0.60 -1.09
CA GLU A 72 -4.51 0.36 -0.84
C GLU A 72 -5.79 -0.19 -1.48
N TRP A 73 -6.91 -0.10 -0.75
CA TRP A 73 -8.22 -0.53 -1.21
C TRP A 73 -9.15 0.67 -1.41
N TYR A 74 -10.01 0.54 -2.36
CA TYR A 74 -11.20 1.36 -2.49
C TYR A 74 -12.40 0.42 -2.50
N GLU A 75 -13.29 0.57 -1.52
CA GLU A 75 -14.33 -0.41 -1.24
C GLU A 75 -13.73 -1.80 -0.98
N LEU A 76 -14.17 -2.84 -1.71
CA LEU A 76 -13.71 -4.22 -1.53
C LEU A 76 -12.58 -4.63 -2.49
N GLN A 77 -12.17 -3.74 -3.39
CA GLN A 77 -11.16 -4.04 -4.41
C GLN A 77 -9.83 -3.36 -4.10
N PRO A 78 -8.69 -4.03 -4.29
CA PRO A 78 -7.40 -3.36 -4.21
C PRO A 78 -7.32 -2.28 -5.28
N ARG A 79 -6.93 -1.07 -4.88
CA ARG A 79 -6.76 0.06 -5.78
C ARG A 79 -5.34 0.18 -6.30
N GLU A 80 -4.38 -0.11 -5.44
CA GLU A 80 -2.96 -0.08 -5.77
C GLU A 80 -2.19 -1.10 -4.92
N GLU A 81 -1.23 -1.77 -5.56
CA GLU A 81 -0.20 -2.58 -4.92
C GLU A 81 1.18 -2.08 -5.32
N ARG A 82 2.07 -1.97 -4.35
CA ARG A 82 3.48 -1.61 -4.53
C ARG A 82 4.35 -2.49 -3.66
N ARG A 83 5.49 -2.93 -4.17
CA ARG A 83 6.45 -3.69 -3.39
C ARG A 83 7.68 -2.85 -3.07
N TYR A 84 8.14 -2.94 -1.83
CA TYR A 84 9.31 -2.24 -1.32
C TYR A 84 10.35 -3.22 -0.78
N LYS A 85 11.62 -2.83 -0.91
CA LYS A 85 12.76 -3.46 -0.27
C LYS A 85 13.71 -2.35 0.18
N ASP A 86 14.09 -2.36 1.45
CA ASP A 86 15.01 -1.37 2.04
C ASP A 86 14.61 0.10 1.72
N GLY A 87 13.32 0.39 1.82
CA GLY A 87 12.74 1.72 1.58
C GLY A 87 12.54 2.12 0.12
N LYS A 88 13.02 1.31 -0.85
CA LYS A 88 12.91 1.59 -2.28
C LYS A 88 11.85 0.70 -2.94
N LEU A 89 11.18 1.22 -3.96
CA LEU A 89 10.32 0.42 -4.83
C LEU A 89 11.15 -0.68 -5.49
N ASN A 90 10.73 -1.92 -5.33
CA ASN A 90 11.44 -3.08 -5.88
C ASN A 90 10.48 -4.26 -6.07
N GLY A 91 10.13 -4.55 -7.29
CA GLY A 91 9.16 -5.56 -7.67
C GLY A 91 7.92 -4.99 -8.35
N PRO A 92 6.83 -5.74 -8.44
CA PRO A 92 5.64 -5.35 -9.16
C PRO A 92 4.93 -4.14 -8.55
N ARG A 93 4.36 -3.32 -9.41
CA ARG A 93 3.38 -2.29 -9.11
C ARG A 93 2.16 -2.51 -9.97
N ARG A 94 0.97 -2.43 -9.37
CA ARG A 94 -0.32 -2.57 -10.04
C ARG A 94 -1.29 -1.52 -9.54
N LYS A 95 -2.11 -1.01 -10.44
CA LYS A 95 -3.28 -0.17 -10.14
C LYS A 95 -4.51 -0.73 -10.82
N TRP A 96 -5.66 -0.49 -10.21
CA TRP A 96 -6.95 -0.91 -10.73
C TRP A 96 -7.90 0.27 -10.85
N TYR A 97 -8.81 0.18 -11.79
CA TYR A 97 -10.00 1.02 -11.88
C TYR A 97 -11.00 0.66 -10.78
N SER A 98 -11.97 1.54 -10.54
CA SER A 98 -13.05 1.30 -9.57
C SER A 98 -13.94 0.10 -9.92
N ASN A 99 -14.01 -0.28 -11.22
CA ASN A 99 -14.72 -1.47 -11.69
C ASN A 99 -13.95 -2.79 -11.47
N GLY A 100 -12.74 -2.74 -10.87
CA GLY A 100 -11.89 -3.91 -10.61
C GLY A 100 -10.98 -4.30 -11.77
N GLN A 101 -11.08 -3.66 -12.94
CA GLN A 101 -10.19 -3.92 -14.08
C GLN A 101 -8.80 -3.35 -13.81
N LEU A 102 -7.77 -4.05 -14.27
CA LEU A 102 -6.40 -3.58 -14.17
C LEU A 102 -6.25 -2.31 -15.02
N LYS A 103 -5.65 -1.27 -14.43
CA LYS A 103 -5.40 0.01 -15.06
C LYS A 103 -3.96 0.15 -15.54
N GLU A 104 -3.03 -0.32 -14.73
CA GLU A 104 -1.59 -0.15 -14.95
C GLU A 104 -0.83 -1.26 -14.25
N GLU A 105 0.15 -1.84 -14.91
CA GLU A 105 1.11 -2.72 -14.28
C GLU A 105 2.52 -2.53 -14.82
N GLY A 106 3.50 -2.75 -13.95
CA GLY A 106 4.90 -2.69 -14.29
C GLY A 106 5.78 -3.18 -13.12
N ASN A 107 7.07 -3.06 -13.29
CA ASN A 107 8.04 -3.46 -12.29
C ASN A 107 9.03 -2.33 -11.98
N TYR A 108 9.49 -2.31 -10.74
CA TYR A 108 10.59 -1.49 -10.27
C TYR A 108 11.79 -2.36 -9.89
N LYS A 109 12.97 -1.82 -10.09
CA LYS A 109 14.24 -2.37 -9.59
C LYS A 109 15.04 -1.25 -8.95
N ASN A 110 15.30 -1.36 -7.65
CA ASN A 110 16.07 -0.36 -6.88
C ASN A 110 15.51 1.08 -7.05
N GLY A 111 14.19 1.24 -7.02
CA GLY A 111 13.51 2.54 -7.11
C GLY A 111 13.31 3.08 -8.52
N LYS A 112 13.76 2.38 -9.55
CA LYS A 112 13.61 2.78 -10.96
C LYS A 112 12.69 1.82 -11.68
N GLU A 113 11.88 2.35 -12.61
CA GLU A 113 11.07 1.56 -13.52
C GLU A 113 11.96 0.62 -14.34
N ASN A 114 11.53 -0.62 -14.52
CA ASN A 114 12.31 -1.66 -15.18
C ASN A 114 11.40 -2.61 -15.96
N GLY A 115 11.82 -2.97 -17.19
CA GLY A 115 11.10 -3.89 -18.04
C GLY A 115 9.81 -3.31 -18.61
N ARG A 116 8.83 -4.18 -18.86
CA ARG A 116 7.58 -3.79 -19.51
C ARG A 116 6.64 -3.08 -18.55
N TRP A 117 6.06 -1.97 -19.01
CA TRP A 117 4.95 -1.26 -18.40
C TRP A 117 3.75 -1.31 -19.35
N THR A 118 2.60 -1.66 -18.82
CA THR A 118 1.36 -1.79 -19.59
C THR A 118 0.26 -0.97 -18.95
N TYR A 119 -0.48 -0.25 -19.77
CA TYR A 119 -1.64 0.53 -19.41
C TYR A 119 -2.86 -0.04 -20.11
N TYR A 120 -3.97 -0.07 -19.42
CA TYR A 120 -5.21 -0.66 -19.88
C TYR A 120 -6.35 0.36 -19.84
N LEU A 121 -7.30 0.19 -20.75
CA LEU A 121 -8.59 0.88 -20.69
C LEU A 121 -9.51 0.22 -19.66
N GLU A 122 -10.61 0.92 -19.31
CA GLU A 122 -11.58 0.40 -18.32
C GLU A 122 -12.29 -0.88 -18.76
N ASP A 123 -12.34 -1.17 -20.06
CA ASP A 123 -12.85 -2.42 -20.63
C ASP A 123 -11.85 -3.58 -20.61
N GLY A 124 -10.62 -3.31 -20.15
CA GLY A 124 -9.53 -4.28 -20.04
C GLY A 124 -8.66 -4.40 -21.30
N ALA A 125 -8.96 -3.66 -22.37
CA ALA A 125 -8.11 -3.64 -23.55
C ALA A 125 -6.77 -2.94 -23.26
N VAL A 126 -5.69 -3.39 -23.92
CA VAL A 126 -4.38 -2.73 -23.79
C VAL A 126 -4.39 -1.41 -24.53
N GLU A 127 -4.21 -0.31 -23.80
CA GLU A 127 -4.08 1.03 -24.37
C GLU A 127 -2.67 1.27 -24.91
N THR A 128 -1.66 0.96 -24.09
CA THR A 128 -0.26 1.24 -24.42
C THR A 128 0.65 0.30 -23.61
N SER A 129 1.75 -0.10 -24.25
CA SER A 129 2.80 -0.85 -23.56
C SER A 129 4.18 -0.29 -23.94
N TYR A 130 5.06 -0.16 -22.95
CA TYR A 130 6.43 0.33 -23.09
C TYR A 130 7.40 -0.70 -22.55
N ASP A 131 8.58 -0.83 -23.14
CA ASP A 131 9.67 -1.63 -22.60
C ASP A 131 10.85 -0.74 -22.27
N ILE A 132 11.21 -0.74 -20.99
CA ILE A 132 12.31 0.04 -20.46
C ILE A 132 13.55 -0.85 -20.40
N LYS A 133 14.43 -0.68 -21.38
CA LYS A 133 15.75 -1.35 -21.43
C LYS A 133 16.85 -0.32 -21.14
N GLY A 134 17.32 -0.31 -19.90
CA GLY A 134 18.30 0.68 -19.48
C GLY A 134 17.72 2.10 -19.47
N ASN A 135 18.18 2.97 -20.39
CA ASN A 135 17.66 4.34 -20.57
C ASN A 135 16.75 4.49 -21.79
N PHE A 136 16.42 3.41 -22.49
CA PHE A 136 15.61 3.46 -23.70
C PHE A 136 14.18 2.99 -23.43
N LEU A 137 13.23 3.84 -23.79
CA LEU A 137 11.80 3.55 -23.80
C LEU A 137 11.39 3.20 -25.24
N SER A 138 10.99 1.97 -25.51
CA SER A 138 10.37 1.59 -26.79
C SER A 138 8.85 1.47 -26.61
N ARG A 139 8.10 2.16 -27.43
CA ARG A 139 6.64 2.02 -27.49
C ARG A 139 6.30 0.77 -28.30
N ILE A 140 5.56 -0.13 -27.69
CA ILE A 140 5.01 -1.30 -28.39
C ILE A 140 3.57 -0.92 -28.78
N ASN A 141 3.32 -0.71 -30.07
CA ASN A 141 1.96 -0.61 -30.57
C ASN A 141 1.37 -2.02 -30.56
N VAL A 142 0.34 -2.22 -29.77
CA VAL A 142 -0.47 -3.43 -29.85
C VAL A 142 -1.44 -3.17 -31.02
N GLU A 143 -1.16 -3.73 -32.17
CA GLU A 143 -2.15 -3.77 -33.26
C GLU A 143 -3.30 -4.67 -32.79
N ASN A 144 -4.51 -4.14 -32.94
CA ASN A 144 -5.77 -4.83 -32.64
C ASN A 144 -5.99 -6.00 -33.64
#